data_83476df4cc962984b8b8b00d42f3f6b0
#
_entry.id   83476df4cc962984b8b8b00d42f3f6b0
#
_cell.length_a   1.000
_cell.length_b   1.000
_cell.length_c   1.000
_cell.angle_alpha   90.00
_cell.angle_beta   90.00
_cell.angle_gamma   90.00
#
_symmetry.space_group_name_H-M   'P 1'
#
loop_
_entity.id
_entity.type
_entity.pdbx_description
1 polymer ?
#
loop_
_entity_poly.entity_id
_entity_poly.type
_entity_poly.pdbx_seq_one_letter_code
_entity_poly.pdbx_strand_id
1 'polypeptide(L)'
;QYLHTVFPATDRLINLAGELNLLQSAIVLSKAKALIVNDTGLMHMAAAVKIPLVAIFGNTVEELGFFPYRARSIVVQNEDLYCRPCSHIGKNSCPERHFRCMLELTPQMVLDQLNDLIGRERK
;
A
#
# COMPACT_ATOMS: atom_id res chain seq x y z
N GLN A 1 -3.09 -2.99 -19.00
CA GLN A 1 -3.45 -4.20 -19.78
C GLN A 1 -3.71 -5.41 -18.88
N TYR A 2 -2.82 -5.74 -17.92
CA TYR A 2 -2.98 -6.93 -17.05
C TYR A 2 -4.29 -6.95 -16.26
N LEU A 3 -4.71 -5.83 -15.68
CA LEU A 3 -5.96 -5.75 -14.91
C LEU A 3 -7.21 -6.09 -15.75
N HIS A 4 -7.25 -5.69 -17.02
CA HIS A 4 -8.36 -6.02 -17.93
C HIS A 4 -8.38 -7.49 -18.35
N THR A 5 -7.24 -8.19 -18.25
CA THR A 5 -7.15 -9.62 -18.56
C THR A 5 -7.67 -10.47 -17.39
N VAL A 6 -7.42 -10.03 -16.15
CA VAL A 6 -7.82 -10.74 -14.92
C VAL A 6 -9.27 -10.40 -14.52
N PHE A 7 -9.70 -9.17 -14.78
CA PHE A 7 -11.06 -8.69 -14.49
C PHE A 7 -11.73 -8.27 -15.82
N PRO A 8 -12.46 -9.15 -16.49
CA PRO A 8 -13.24 -8.77 -17.68
C PRO A 8 -14.20 -7.64 -17.29
N ALA A 9 -14.43 -6.72 -18.21
CA ALA A 9 -15.14 -5.46 -18.06
C ALA A 9 -16.26 -5.51 -16.99
N THR A 10 -16.01 -4.91 -15.85
CA THR A 10 -16.97 -4.75 -14.76
C THR A 10 -17.06 -3.26 -14.43
N ASP A 11 -18.25 -2.74 -14.27
CA ASP A 11 -18.52 -1.37 -13.84
C ASP A 11 -17.93 -1.06 -12.45
N ARG A 12 -17.38 -2.08 -11.79
CA ARG A 12 -16.79 -1.95 -10.46
C ARG A 12 -15.27 -1.70 -10.46
N LEU A 13 -14.62 -1.83 -11.63
CA LEU A 13 -13.17 -1.60 -11.78
C LEU A 13 -12.92 -0.40 -12.69
N ILE A 14 -12.29 0.62 -12.14
CA ILE A 14 -11.86 1.80 -12.90
C ILE A 14 -10.33 1.83 -12.89
N ASN A 15 -9.72 1.72 -14.06
CA ASN A 15 -8.27 1.87 -14.21
C ASN A 15 -7.93 3.34 -14.52
N LEU A 16 -7.23 3.97 -13.59
CA LEU A 16 -6.78 5.37 -13.69
C LEU A 16 -5.25 5.49 -13.84
N ALA A 17 -4.56 4.39 -14.09
CA ALA A 17 -3.11 4.38 -14.21
C ALA A 17 -2.66 5.17 -15.45
N GLY A 18 -1.85 6.23 -15.22
CA GLY A 18 -1.37 7.13 -16.27
C GLY A 18 -2.34 8.20 -16.74
N GLU A 19 -3.58 8.21 -16.24
CA GLU A 19 -4.64 9.14 -16.66
C GLU A 19 -4.70 10.41 -15.80
N LEU A 20 -4.11 10.39 -14.60
CA LEU A 20 -4.25 11.45 -13.62
C LEU A 20 -2.92 12.15 -13.35
N ASN A 21 -2.98 13.48 -13.23
CA ASN A 21 -1.90 14.24 -12.63
C ASN A 21 -1.94 14.15 -11.09
N LEU A 22 -0.95 14.75 -10.42
CA LEU A 22 -0.79 14.66 -8.96
C LEU A 22 -2.01 15.21 -8.20
N LEU A 23 -2.54 16.36 -8.61
CA LEU A 23 -3.69 16.99 -7.96
C LEU A 23 -4.97 16.15 -8.16
N GLN A 24 -5.19 15.66 -9.38
CA GLN A 24 -6.32 14.78 -9.68
C GLN A 24 -6.25 13.48 -8.87
N SER A 25 -5.06 12.90 -8.70
CA SER A 25 -4.84 11.74 -7.85
C SER A 25 -5.21 12.04 -6.39
N ALA A 26 -4.83 13.20 -5.85
CA ALA A 26 -5.21 13.62 -4.50
C ALA A 26 -6.74 13.78 -4.35
N ILE A 27 -7.42 14.32 -5.36
CA ILE A 27 -8.88 14.47 -5.36
C ILE A 27 -9.56 13.09 -5.37
N VAL A 28 -9.11 12.17 -6.21
CA VAL A 28 -9.65 10.79 -6.24
C VAL A 28 -9.43 10.11 -4.88
N LEU A 29 -8.23 10.20 -4.33
CA LEU A 29 -7.92 9.65 -3.01
C LEU A 29 -8.83 10.24 -1.94
N SER A 30 -9.06 11.54 -1.92
CA SER A 30 -9.92 12.20 -0.92
C SER A 30 -11.38 11.73 -0.93
N LYS A 31 -11.82 11.07 -2.00
CA LYS A 31 -13.17 10.47 -2.13
C LYS A 31 -13.18 8.97 -1.86
N ALA A 32 -12.04 8.34 -1.72
CA ALA A 32 -11.95 6.92 -1.43
C ALA A 32 -12.31 6.63 0.04
N LYS A 33 -12.90 5.46 0.28
CA LYS A 33 -13.17 4.99 1.66
C LYS A 33 -11.90 4.53 2.36
N ALA A 34 -10.97 3.96 1.62
CA ALA A 34 -9.66 3.54 2.09
C ALA A 34 -8.72 3.32 0.90
N LEU A 35 -7.43 3.19 1.16
CA LEU A 35 -6.39 2.90 0.19
C LEU A 35 -5.60 1.66 0.62
N ILE A 36 -5.29 0.78 -0.33
CA ILE A 36 -4.21 -0.21 -0.22
C ILE A 36 -3.07 0.30 -1.09
N VAL A 37 -1.88 0.38 -0.54
CA VAL A 37 -0.75 1.01 -1.22
C VAL A 37 0.58 0.41 -0.75
N ASN A 38 1.57 0.37 -1.63
CA ASN A 38 2.95 0.10 -1.26
C ASN A 38 3.63 1.36 -0.69
N ASP A 39 4.85 1.22 -0.17
CA ASP A 39 5.72 2.33 0.22
C ASP A 39 6.06 3.20 -1.02
N THR A 40 5.24 4.22 -1.25
CA THR A 40 5.30 5.11 -2.43
C THR A 40 4.77 6.51 -2.11
N GLY A 41 4.98 7.46 -3.03
CA GLY A 41 4.45 8.82 -2.91
C GLY A 41 2.92 8.88 -2.74
N LEU A 42 2.16 7.94 -3.31
CA LEU A 42 0.70 7.87 -3.13
C LEU A 42 0.30 7.58 -1.69
N MET A 43 1.10 6.84 -0.93
CA MET A 43 0.90 6.60 0.49
C MET A 43 0.94 7.91 1.28
N HIS A 44 1.95 8.73 1.03
CA HIS A 44 2.09 10.04 1.69
C HIS A 44 0.98 11.01 1.27
N MET A 45 0.55 10.95 0.02
CA MET A 45 -0.59 11.74 -0.46
C MET A 45 -1.88 11.33 0.26
N ALA A 46 -2.14 10.03 0.41
CA ALA A 46 -3.29 9.53 1.16
C ALA A 46 -3.26 9.96 2.63
N ALA A 47 -2.08 9.93 3.25
CA ALA A 47 -1.88 10.45 4.60
C ALA A 47 -2.21 11.95 4.69
N ALA A 48 -1.79 12.74 3.71
CA ALA A 48 -2.05 14.18 3.65
C ALA A 48 -3.55 14.51 3.48
N VAL A 49 -4.29 13.73 2.69
CA VAL A 49 -5.75 13.89 2.53
C VAL A 49 -6.55 13.13 3.59
N LYS A 50 -5.87 12.51 4.57
CA LYS A 50 -6.44 11.89 5.78
C LYS A 50 -7.40 10.73 5.52
N ILE A 51 -7.24 9.99 4.43
CA ILE A 51 -8.01 8.77 4.23
C ILE A 51 -7.37 7.59 4.98
N PRO A 52 -8.17 6.62 5.44
CA PRO A 52 -7.64 5.38 6.02
C PRO A 52 -6.82 4.60 4.98
N LEU A 53 -5.69 4.01 5.40
CA LEU A 53 -4.87 3.26 4.46
C LEU A 53 -4.22 2.02 5.07
N VAL A 54 -4.06 0.99 4.24
CA VAL A 54 -3.22 -0.17 4.51
C VAL A 54 -1.97 -0.04 3.66
N ALA A 55 -0.82 0.11 4.32
CA ALA A 55 0.46 0.27 3.67
C ALA A 55 1.25 -1.05 3.69
N ILE A 56 1.75 -1.48 2.54
CA ILE A 56 2.53 -2.71 2.38
C ILE A 56 4.01 -2.32 2.30
N PHE A 57 4.78 -2.80 3.28
CA PHE A 57 6.22 -2.54 3.36
C PHE A 57 7.00 -3.84 3.14
N GLY A 58 7.93 -3.79 2.20
CA GLY A 58 8.83 -4.90 1.92
C GLY A 58 10.15 -4.79 2.68
N ASN A 59 11.11 -4.16 2.07
CA ASN A 59 12.49 -4.08 2.54
C ASN A 59 12.81 -2.89 3.46
N THR A 60 11.95 -1.88 3.51
CA THR A 60 12.06 -0.71 4.39
C THR A 60 11.43 -0.97 5.75
N VAL A 61 11.79 -0.19 6.75
CA VAL A 61 11.35 -0.30 8.14
C VAL A 61 10.96 1.07 8.69
N GLU A 62 10.24 1.10 9.81
CA GLU A 62 9.71 2.33 10.41
C GLU A 62 10.82 3.33 10.77
N GLU A 63 11.95 2.85 11.24
CA GLU A 63 13.10 3.64 11.67
C GLU A 63 13.68 4.52 10.55
N LEU A 64 13.39 4.19 9.29
CA LEU A 64 13.78 5.01 8.15
C LEU A 64 12.86 6.23 7.94
N GLY A 65 11.76 6.35 8.69
CA GLY A 65 10.88 7.51 8.67
C GLY A 65 9.91 7.57 7.49
N PHE A 66 9.74 6.49 6.73
CA PHE A 66 8.86 6.46 5.55
C PHE A 66 7.41 6.04 5.86
N PHE A 67 7.10 5.70 7.08
CA PHE A 67 5.73 5.29 7.44
C PHE A 67 4.72 6.43 7.30
N PRO A 68 3.41 6.12 7.12
CA PRO A 68 2.37 7.12 6.92
C PRO A 68 2.28 8.08 8.11
N TYR A 69 2.65 9.34 7.90
CA TYR A 69 2.73 10.33 8.98
C TYR A 69 1.34 10.79 9.41
N ARG A 70 1.02 10.63 10.71
CA ARG A 70 -0.25 11.06 11.33
C ARG A 70 -1.50 10.61 10.56
N ALA A 71 -1.42 9.47 9.89
CA ALA A 71 -2.54 8.88 9.17
C ALA A 71 -3.17 7.76 9.99
N ARG A 72 -4.47 7.54 9.78
CA ARG A 72 -5.14 6.33 10.22
C ARG A 72 -4.70 5.18 9.31
N SER A 73 -3.69 4.44 9.72
CA SER A 73 -3.04 3.45 8.88
C SER A 73 -2.79 2.14 9.63
N ILE A 74 -2.73 1.06 8.86
CA ILE A 74 -2.20 -0.23 9.27
C ILE A 74 -1.06 -0.57 8.32
N VAL A 75 0.08 -0.99 8.87
CA VAL A 75 1.21 -1.45 8.09
C VAL A 75 1.22 -2.96 8.05
N VAL A 76 1.30 -3.52 6.85
CA VAL A 76 1.46 -4.95 6.60
C VAL A 76 2.87 -5.20 6.12
N GLN A 77 3.64 -5.94 6.91
CA GLN A 77 5.03 -6.25 6.64
C GLN A 77 5.42 -7.60 7.26
N ASN A 78 6.51 -8.18 6.80
CA ASN A 78 7.10 -9.35 7.45
C ASN A 78 8.14 -8.88 8.47
N GLU A 79 7.83 -8.99 9.76
CA GLU A 79 8.66 -8.48 10.86
C GLU A 79 9.83 -9.43 11.19
N ASP A 80 9.67 -10.72 10.89
CA ASP A 80 10.61 -11.76 11.32
C ASP A 80 11.85 -11.94 10.42
N LEU A 81 12.05 -11.05 9.45
CA LEU A 81 13.14 -11.15 8.50
C LEU A 81 14.39 -10.39 8.97
N TYR A 82 15.44 -11.14 9.27
CA TYR A 82 16.75 -10.62 9.69
C TYR A 82 17.41 -9.68 8.66
N CYS A 83 17.04 -9.81 7.37
CA CYS A 83 17.64 -9.05 6.27
C CYS A 83 16.98 -7.67 6.04
N ARG A 84 16.05 -7.25 6.90
CA ARG A 84 15.42 -5.92 6.85
C ARG A 84 16.08 -4.95 7.83
N PRO A 85 16.32 -3.70 7.43
CA PRO A 85 16.23 -3.17 6.07
C PRO A 85 17.45 -3.58 5.22
N CYS A 86 17.24 -4.07 4.01
CA CYS A 86 18.35 -4.40 3.10
C CYS A 86 18.85 -3.18 2.28
N SER A 87 18.16 -2.06 2.38
CA SER A 87 18.59 -0.75 1.86
C SER A 87 17.72 0.37 2.43
N HIS A 88 18.18 1.62 2.30
CA HIS A 88 17.44 2.81 2.78
C HIS A 88 16.25 3.20 1.88
N ILE A 89 16.30 2.88 0.59
CA ILE A 89 15.31 3.35 -0.40
C ILE A 89 14.71 2.24 -1.28
N GLY A 90 14.99 0.99 -0.96
CA GLY A 90 14.62 -0.13 -1.82
C GLY A 90 15.71 -0.50 -2.82
N LYS A 91 15.57 -1.68 -3.42
CA LYS A 91 16.44 -2.23 -4.47
C LYS A 91 15.61 -2.93 -5.51
N ASN A 92 16.10 -2.94 -6.75
CA ASN A 92 15.47 -3.66 -7.86
C ASN A 92 15.67 -5.19 -7.78
N SER A 93 16.54 -5.65 -6.88
CA SER A 93 16.82 -7.07 -6.66
C SER A 93 17.00 -7.36 -5.17
N CYS A 94 16.61 -8.55 -4.76
CA CYS A 94 16.82 -9.01 -3.39
C CYS A 94 18.26 -9.49 -3.20
N PRO A 95 19.06 -8.91 -2.28
CA PRO A 95 20.42 -9.38 -1.99
C PRO A 95 20.46 -10.85 -1.56
N GLU A 96 19.46 -11.28 -0.78
CA GLU A 96 19.30 -12.64 -0.26
C GLU A 96 18.64 -13.59 -1.26
N ARG A 97 18.25 -13.12 -2.45
CA ARG A 97 17.61 -13.88 -3.56
C ARG A 97 16.29 -14.59 -3.21
N HIS A 98 15.72 -14.38 -2.03
CA HIS A 98 14.47 -15.05 -1.62
C HIS A 98 13.22 -14.15 -1.72
N PHE A 99 13.37 -12.84 -1.67
CA PHE A 99 12.29 -11.84 -1.75
C PHE A 99 11.10 -12.07 -0.79
N ARG A 100 11.35 -12.76 0.33
CA ARG A 100 10.33 -13.18 1.32
C ARG A 100 9.58 -12.00 1.93
N CYS A 101 10.24 -10.83 2.04
CA CYS A 101 9.61 -9.61 2.56
C CYS A 101 8.35 -9.19 1.78
N MET A 102 8.19 -9.65 0.54
CA MET A 102 7.01 -9.42 -0.28
C MET A 102 6.24 -10.71 -0.58
N LEU A 103 6.93 -11.81 -0.89
CA LEU A 103 6.28 -13.05 -1.31
C LEU A 103 5.48 -13.73 -0.19
N GLU A 104 5.83 -13.50 1.06
CA GLU A 104 5.10 -14.04 2.21
C GLU A 104 3.92 -13.16 2.65
N LEU A 105 3.77 -11.96 2.11
CA LEU A 105 2.60 -11.11 2.33
C LEU A 105 1.48 -11.53 1.38
N THR A 106 0.50 -12.24 1.91
CA THR A 106 -0.61 -12.72 1.10
C THR A 106 -1.69 -11.64 0.89
N PRO A 107 -2.44 -11.66 -0.21
CA PRO A 107 -3.59 -10.79 -0.40
C PRO A 107 -4.61 -10.86 0.74
N GLN A 108 -4.78 -12.05 1.36
CA GLN A 108 -5.70 -12.22 2.47
C GLN A 108 -5.28 -11.43 3.70
N MET A 109 -3.98 -11.43 4.04
CA MET A 109 -3.44 -10.62 5.15
C MET A 109 -3.78 -9.14 4.97
N VAL A 110 -3.63 -8.62 3.75
CA VAL A 110 -3.92 -7.21 3.43
C VAL A 110 -5.43 -6.92 3.53
N LEU A 111 -6.27 -7.81 3.02
CA LEU A 111 -7.73 -7.68 3.06
C LEU A 111 -8.27 -7.74 4.48
N ASP A 112 -7.74 -8.59 5.33
CA ASP A 112 -8.13 -8.69 6.73
C ASP A 112 -7.84 -7.38 7.46
N GLN A 113 -6.67 -6.80 7.26
CA GLN A 113 -6.30 -5.50 7.81
C GLN A 113 -7.17 -4.35 7.26
N LEU A 114 -7.52 -4.39 5.98
CA LEU A 114 -8.44 -3.41 5.39
C LEU A 114 -9.83 -3.49 6.03
N ASN A 115 -10.36 -4.70 6.19
CA ASN A 115 -11.66 -4.91 6.82
C ASN A 115 -11.68 -4.42 8.27
N ASP A 116 -10.63 -4.70 9.04
CA ASP A 116 -10.46 -4.19 10.39
C ASP A 116 -10.41 -2.66 10.44
N LEU A 117 -9.68 -2.07 9.51
CA LEU A 117 -9.52 -0.62 9.41
C LEU A 117 -10.87 0.06 9.11
N ILE A 118 -11.64 -0.46 8.15
CA ILE A 118 -12.95 0.08 7.76
C ILE A 118 -14.03 -0.26 8.81
N GLY A 119 -13.97 -1.45 9.40
CA GLY A 119 -14.94 -1.92 10.40
C GLY A 119 -14.97 -1.09 11.67
N ARG A 120 -13.84 -0.46 12.04
CA ARG A 120 -13.74 0.46 13.19
C ARG A 120 -14.52 1.78 13.02
N GLU A 121 -15.01 2.08 11.82
CA GLU A 121 -15.87 3.26 11.56
C GLU A 121 -17.34 3.03 11.88
N ARG A 122 -17.77 1.78 12.07
CA ARG A 122 -19.18 1.43 12.27
C ARG A 122 -19.60 1.31 13.73
N LYS A 123 -18.70 1.61 14.66
CA LYS A 123 -18.95 1.64 16.10
C LYS A 123 -18.83 3.05 16.62
#